data_5c13dc42ab961d4c26a892d4a434abc0
#
_entry.id   5c13dc42ab961d4c26a892d4a434abc0
#
_cell.length_a   1.000
_cell.length_b   1.000
_cell.length_c   1.000
_cell.angle_alpha   90.00
_cell.angle_beta   90.00
_cell.angle_gamma   90.00
#
_symmetry.space_group_name_H-M   'P 1'
#
loop_
_entity.id
_entity.type
_entity.pdbx_description
1 polymer ?
#
loop_
_entity_poly.entity_id
_entity_poly.type
_entity_poly.pdbx_seq_one_letter_code
_entity_poly.pdbx_strand_id
1 'polypeptide(L)'
;MAKLLSQKKHNYFRPPVLEEVLSCKVDPKRPEDVAVIDEIMQRVGLANVAPSTRRKLQGLLASFLLQAARLEGRRVQYGEALIIGWPHSKGYWRGRSEVGYSVAKQLREALVQAGWITYKLEAQINLHDGEGNCSGYLIRGDIPAIGQSMRFVSSDLVSEIRIGKKKGRKGKAQAPVEVRDPKRQKMAEAREASRIKGIWKRWAQHPYVVGNVTMTNAQRVFNNADMTRNGRLYGAWTNMKKEQRLKGKIDGMAVAEVDVSGMNLTLLSAMSGEPSFPREFDDPYACGWNDRKQVKAYINEMIGAGYHMRWKDGKMCQKVGLTKESLKLLRDEFVLPAFPCLKLLKKGVLDALALAYHESEIMLRVVEGLDVPAYILHDCLICRAVDSDLVGSKLQEVFSWYCRENGWAVVLPAYTIEQADTEKKSGMGRVA
;
A
#
# COMPACT_ATOMS: atom_id res chain seq x y z
N MET A 1 2.64 -28.13 20.20
CA MET A 1 2.24 -27.34 19.03
C MET A 1 0.75 -26.93 19.02
N ALA A 2 -0.19 -27.83 19.29
CA ALA A 2 -1.62 -27.47 19.36
C ALA A 2 -2.00 -26.44 20.44
N LYS A 3 -1.29 -26.42 21.61
CA LYS A 3 -1.52 -25.44 22.69
C LYS A 3 -1.07 -24.01 22.38
N LEU A 4 -0.10 -23.80 21.47
CA LEU A 4 0.32 -22.44 21.05
C LEU A 4 -0.70 -21.76 20.12
N LEU A 5 -1.51 -22.53 19.41
CA LEU A 5 -2.57 -22.04 18.52
C LEU A 5 -3.86 -21.67 19.27
N SER A 6 -4.07 -22.22 20.51
CA SER A 6 -5.28 -21.98 21.29
C SER A 6 -5.25 -20.73 22.19
N GLN A 7 -4.08 -20.15 22.46
CA GLN A 7 -3.94 -19.01 23.37
C GLN A 7 -3.94 -17.62 22.72
N LYS A 8 -3.94 -17.52 21.37
CA LYS A 8 -4.05 -16.23 20.66
C LYS A 8 -5.37 -16.11 19.90
N LYS A 9 -6.49 -16.08 20.62
CA LYS A 9 -7.84 -15.91 20.03
C LYS A 9 -8.11 -14.55 19.34
N HIS A 10 -7.17 -13.62 19.27
CA HIS A 10 -7.41 -12.28 18.72
C HIS A 10 -6.34 -11.69 17.78
N ASN A 11 -5.26 -12.40 17.50
CA ASN A 11 -4.39 -12.00 16.39
C ASN A 11 -4.62 -12.98 15.25
N TYR A 12 -5.46 -12.61 14.29
CA TYR A 12 -5.54 -13.31 13.01
C TYR A 12 -4.14 -13.33 12.39
N PHE A 13 -3.46 -14.48 12.46
CA PHE A 13 -2.26 -14.71 11.67
C PHE A 13 -2.68 -14.61 10.21
N ARG A 14 -2.29 -13.51 9.57
CA ARG A 14 -2.51 -13.27 8.16
C ARG A 14 -1.22 -13.61 7.44
N PRO A 15 -1.11 -14.81 6.83
CA PRO A 15 0.07 -15.11 6.04
C PRO A 15 0.16 -14.08 4.92
N PRO A 16 1.38 -13.61 4.57
CA PRO A 16 1.56 -12.75 3.43
C PRO A 16 1.02 -13.45 2.18
N VAL A 17 0.20 -12.75 1.44
CA VAL A 17 -0.42 -13.27 0.23
C VAL A 17 0.57 -13.10 -0.92
N LEU A 18 0.70 -14.11 -1.78
CA LEU A 18 1.63 -14.13 -2.91
C LEU A 18 1.52 -12.88 -3.82
N GLU A 19 0.36 -12.25 -3.86
CA GLU A 19 0.11 -11.03 -4.66
C GLU A 19 0.97 -9.83 -4.29
N GLU A 20 1.28 -9.66 -3.00
CA GLU A 20 2.04 -8.50 -2.53
C GLU A 20 3.44 -8.43 -3.13
N VAL A 21 3.85 -9.48 -3.84
CA VAL A 21 5.19 -9.67 -4.38
C VAL A 21 5.23 -9.84 -5.91
N LEU A 22 4.08 -9.89 -6.61
CA LEU A 22 4.04 -9.94 -8.08
C LEU A 22 4.69 -8.74 -8.79
N SER A 23 5.10 -7.73 -8.01
CA SER A 23 5.82 -6.57 -8.49
C SER A 23 7.30 -6.83 -8.83
N CYS A 24 7.84 -8.03 -8.61
CA CYS A 24 9.25 -8.33 -8.81
C CYS A 24 9.46 -9.51 -9.76
N LYS A 25 10.57 -9.47 -10.53
CA LYS A 25 11.12 -10.57 -11.33
C LYS A 25 12.62 -10.68 -11.04
N VAL A 26 13.24 -11.75 -11.48
CA VAL A 26 14.70 -11.89 -11.43
C VAL A 26 15.38 -10.81 -12.29
N ASP A 27 16.50 -10.30 -11.84
CA ASP A 27 17.29 -9.31 -12.60
C ASP A 27 17.82 -9.95 -13.90
N PRO A 28 17.38 -9.51 -15.10
CA PRO A 28 17.83 -10.07 -16.35
C PRO A 28 19.30 -9.79 -16.65
N LYS A 29 19.95 -8.87 -15.93
CA LYS A 29 21.39 -8.59 -16.02
C LYS A 29 22.26 -9.63 -15.28
N ARG A 30 21.62 -10.58 -14.60
CA ARG A 30 22.28 -11.67 -13.87
C ARG A 30 21.89 -13.01 -14.46
N PRO A 31 22.62 -13.48 -15.48
CA PRO A 31 22.29 -14.72 -16.17
C PRO A 31 22.31 -15.94 -15.23
N GLU A 32 23.12 -15.91 -14.17
CA GLU A 32 23.16 -16.94 -13.14
C GLU A 32 21.81 -17.06 -12.39
N ASP A 33 21.17 -15.95 -12.04
CA ASP A 33 19.86 -15.96 -11.36
C ASP A 33 18.75 -16.41 -12.32
N VAL A 34 18.82 -16.03 -13.58
CA VAL A 34 17.89 -16.50 -14.63
C VAL A 34 18.01 -18.00 -14.82
N ALA A 35 19.27 -18.54 -14.86
CA ALA A 35 19.51 -19.97 -14.98
C ALA A 35 18.93 -20.76 -13.80
N VAL A 36 19.01 -20.24 -12.58
CA VAL A 36 18.38 -20.85 -11.39
C VAL A 36 16.86 -20.94 -11.57
N ILE A 37 16.19 -19.90 -12.04
CA ILE A 37 14.75 -19.95 -12.31
C ILE A 37 14.42 -21.02 -13.35
N ASP A 38 15.20 -21.11 -14.43
CA ASP A 38 14.97 -22.09 -15.50
C ASP A 38 15.21 -23.52 -15.00
N GLU A 39 16.23 -23.75 -14.20
CA GLU A 39 16.49 -25.04 -13.53
C GLU A 39 15.32 -25.43 -12.59
N ILE A 40 14.82 -24.49 -11.81
CA ILE A 40 13.66 -24.75 -10.95
C ILE A 40 12.44 -25.07 -11.80
N MET A 41 12.17 -24.33 -12.86
CA MET A 41 11.07 -24.59 -13.78
C MET A 41 11.15 -26.00 -14.37
N GLN A 42 12.36 -26.46 -14.70
CA GLN A 42 12.59 -27.83 -15.17
C GLN A 42 12.31 -28.86 -14.07
N ARG A 43 12.84 -28.66 -12.86
CA ARG A 43 12.67 -29.57 -11.72
C ARG A 43 11.19 -29.72 -11.29
N VAL A 44 10.39 -28.67 -11.42
CA VAL A 44 8.95 -28.72 -11.09
C VAL A 44 8.07 -29.05 -12.29
N GLY A 45 8.63 -29.49 -13.41
CA GLY A 45 7.91 -29.97 -14.59
C GLY A 45 7.25 -28.88 -15.44
N LEU A 46 7.76 -27.65 -15.39
CA LEU A 46 7.21 -26.48 -16.11
C LEU A 46 8.10 -25.99 -17.26
N ALA A 47 9.08 -26.78 -17.71
CA ALA A 47 10.01 -26.40 -18.77
C ALA A 47 9.31 -26.24 -20.15
N ASN A 48 8.36 -27.13 -20.46
CA ASN A 48 7.74 -27.25 -21.78
C ASN A 48 6.39 -26.51 -21.83
N VAL A 49 6.42 -25.19 -21.70
CA VAL A 49 5.24 -24.33 -21.82
C VAL A 49 5.44 -23.24 -22.87
N ALA A 50 4.36 -22.71 -23.42
CA ALA A 50 4.42 -21.62 -24.40
C ALA A 50 5.22 -20.40 -23.85
N PRO A 51 5.98 -19.68 -24.69
CA PRO A 51 6.86 -18.58 -24.23
C PRO A 51 6.16 -17.52 -23.39
N SER A 52 4.94 -17.12 -23.76
CA SER A 52 4.16 -16.15 -22.99
C SER A 52 3.74 -16.66 -21.61
N THR A 53 3.43 -17.95 -21.48
CA THR A 53 3.14 -18.63 -20.22
C THR A 53 4.41 -18.79 -19.40
N ARG A 54 5.53 -19.15 -20.02
CA ARG A 54 6.84 -19.29 -19.38
C ARG A 54 7.24 -17.99 -18.70
N ARG A 55 7.19 -16.86 -19.40
CA ARG A 55 7.49 -15.53 -18.82
C ARG A 55 6.65 -15.26 -17.56
N LYS A 56 5.35 -15.55 -17.60
CA LYS A 56 4.45 -15.35 -16.45
C LYS A 56 4.77 -16.29 -15.29
N LEU A 57 5.09 -17.55 -15.57
CA LEU A 57 5.49 -18.54 -14.56
C LEU A 57 6.82 -18.15 -13.91
N GLN A 58 7.83 -17.72 -14.69
CA GLN A 58 9.12 -17.22 -14.19
C GLN A 58 8.93 -16.03 -13.24
N GLY A 59 8.12 -15.04 -13.62
CA GLY A 59 7.81 -13.88 -12.77
C GLY A 59 7.09 -14.27 -11.48
N LEU A 60 6.13 -15.20 -11.55
CA LEU A 60 5.42 -15.69 -10.37
C LEU A 60 6.32 -16.53 -9.45
N LEU A 61 7.20 -17.36 -10.03
CA LEU A 61 8.18 -18.14 -9.28
C LEU A 61 9.21 -17.23 -8.59
N ALA A 62 9.73 -16.21 -9.29
CA ALA A 62 10.61 -15.22 -8.70
C ALA A 62 9.95 -14.51 -7.51
N SER A 63 8.68 -14.13 -7.65
CA SER A 63 7.88 -13.53 -6.58
C SER A 63 7.71 -14.46 -5.39
N PHE A 64 7.49 -15.75 -5.65
CA PHE A 64 7.40 -16.78 -4.61
C PHE A 64 8.72 -16.93 -3.85
N LEU A 65 9.86 -17.01 -4.55
CA LEU A 65 11.18 -17.14 -3.93
C LEU A 65 11.54 -15.92 -3.07
N LEU A 66 11.26 -14.70 -3.58
CA LEU A 66 11.46 -13.47 -2.81
C LEU A 66 10.60 -13.46 -1.55
N GLN A 67 9.35 -13.90 -1.64
CA GLN A 67 8.47 -13.97 -0.47
C GLN A 67 8.95 -15.03 0.54
N ALA A 68 9.43 -16.17 0.06
CA ALA A 68 10.02 -17.19 0.92
C ALA A 68 11.22 -16.65 1.70
N ALA A 69 12.12 -15.91 1.02
CA ALA A 69 13.27 -15.26 1.65
C ALA A 69 12.88 -14.25 2.73
N ARG A 70 11.82 -13.45 2.47
CA ARG A 70 11.29 -12.48 3.45
C ARG A 70 10.64 -13.16 4.66
N LEU A 71 9.95 -14.28 4.45
CA LEU A 71 9.36 -15.07 5.53
C LEU A 71 10.43 -15.69 6.43
N GLU A 72 11.57 -16.14 5.87
CA GLU A 72 12.69 -16.67 6.65
C GLU A 72 13.25 -15.59 7.59
N GLY A 73 13.42 -14.36 7.12
CA GLY A 73 13.82 -13.25 7.99
C GLY A 73 12.87 -13.02 9.16
N ARG A 74 11.55 -13.20 8.96
CA ARG A 74 10.56 -13.13 10.04
C ARG A 74 10.62 -14.36 10.95
N ARG A 75 10.84 -15.55 10.42
CA ARG A 75 11.01 -16.78 11.19
C ARG A 75 12.17 -16.66 12.17
N VAL A 76 13.31 -16.18 11.68
CA VAL A 76 14.51 -15.97 12.50
C VAL A 76 14.26 -14.91 13.58
N GLN A 77 13.58 -13.81 13.23
CA GLN A 77 13.36 -12.70 14.15
C GLN A 77 12.23 -12.95 15.18
N TYR A 78 11.16 -13.68 14.79
CA TYR A 78 9.92 -13.79 15.59
C TYR A 78 9.43 -15.21 15.81
N GLY A 79 10.13 -16.23 15.32
CA GLY A 79 9.71 -17.63 15.41
C GLY A 79 8.46 -17.97 14.59
N GLU A 80 8.14 -17.20 13.56
CA GLU A 80 6.97 -17.42 12.71
C GLU A 80 7.14 -18.63 11.78
N ALA A 81 6.04 -19.31 11.45
CA ALA A 81 6.07 -20.40 10.48
C ALA A 81 6.23 -19.88 9.06
N LEU A 82 6.91 -20.63 8.20
CA LEU A 82 7.08 -20.33 6.77
C LEU A 82 5.78 -20.63 5.99
N ILE A 83 4.74 -19.83 6.19
CA ILE A 83 3.44 -20.02 5.54
C ILE A 83 3.18 -18.89 4.56
N ILE A 84 2.88 -19.24 3.30
CA ILE A 84 2.44 -18.32 2.26
C ILE A 84 0.96 -18.52 1.96
N GLY A 85 0.22 -17.41 1.80
CA GLY A 85 -1.17 -17.42 1.34
C GLY A 85 -1.24 -17.51 -0.19
N TRP A 86 -2.00 -18.48 -0.72
CA TRP A 86 -2.20 -18.64 -2.15
C TRP A 86 -3.67 -18.48 -2.52
N PRO A 87 -4.03 -17.44 -3.29
CA PRO A 87 -5.42 -17.20 -3.69
C PRO A 87 -5.94 -18.21 -4.70
N HIS A 88 -7.16 -18.71 -4.49
CA HIS A 88 -7.79 -19.73 -5.31
C HIS A 88 -8.88 -19.23 -6.26
N SER A 89 -9.29 -17.97 -6.18
CA SER A 89 -10.40 -17.48 -7.01
C SER A 89 -9.93 -16.85 -8.33
N LYS A 90 -10.68 -17.12 -9.42
CA LYS A 90 -10.46 -16.41 -10.69
C LYS A 90 -10.64 -14.90 -10.56
N GLY A 91 -11.55 -14.46 -9.69
CA GLY A 91 -11.82 -13.04 -9.41
C GLY A 91 -10.62 -12.33 -8.84
N TYR A 92 -9.89 -12.99 -7.95
CA TYR A 92 -8.68 -12.44 -7.33
C TYR A 92 -7.60 -12.08 -8.38
N TRP A 93 -7.33 -12.96 -9.34
CA TRP A 93 -6.27 -12.79 -10.35
C TRP A 93 -6.66 -11.86 -11.51
N ARG A 94 -7.96 -11.54 -11.65
CA ARG A 94 -8.43 -10.72 -12.76
C ARG A 94 -8.04 -9.24 -12.57
N GLY A 95 -7.30 -8.69 -13.53
CA GLY A 95 -6.96 -7.27 -13.59
C GLY A 95 -5.89 -6.80 -12.59
N ARG A 96 -5.23 -7.72 -11.88
CA ARG A 96 -4.16 -7.40 -10.93
C ARG A 96 -2.77 -7.43 -11.57
N SER A 97 -2.56 -8.39 -12.46
CA SER A 97 -1.35 -8.55 -13.23
C SER A 97 -1.65 -9.30 -14.53
N GLU A 98 -0.68 -9.41 -15.42
CA GLU A 98 -0.77 -10.29 -16.59
C GLU A 98 -0.81 -11.79 -16.21
N VAL A 99 -0.49 -12.13 -14.95
CA VAL A 99 -0.59 -13.50 -14.42
C VAL A 99 -2.04 -13.81 -14.12
N GLY A 100 -2.66 -14.62 -14.97
CA GLY A 100 -4.03 -15.09 -14.78
C GLY A 100 -4.11 -16.27 -13.82
N TYR A 101 -5.34 -16.62 -13.39
CA TYR A 101 -5.64 -17.74 -12.49
C TYR A 101 -5.04 -19.07 -12.95
N SER A 102 -5.11 -19.39 -14.27
CA SER A 102 -4.58 -20.65 -14.80
C SER A 102 -3.08 -20.80 -14.58
N VAL A 103 -2.31 -19.75 -14.79
CA VAL A 103 -0.85 -19.73 -14.56
C VAL A 103 -0.54 -19.87 -13.08
N ALA A 104 -1.26 -19.14 -12.23
CA ALA A 104 -1.08 -19.22 -10.78
C ALA A 104 -1.44 -20.62 -10.24
N LYS A 105 -2.51 -21.24 -10.75
CA LYS A 105 -2.90 -22.60 -10.43
C LYS A 105 -1.82 -23.59 -10.86
N GLN A 106 -1.33 -23.47 -12.10
CA GLN A 106 -0.30 -24.35 -12.67
C GLN A 106 0.98 -24.35 -11.85
N LEU A 107 1.50 -23.15 -11.46
CA LEU A 107 2.69 -23.07 -10.60
C LEU A 107 2.45 -23.68 -9.24
N ARG A 108 1.33 -23.39 -8.59
CA ARG A 108 1.00 -23.97 -7.28
C ARG A 108 0.99 -25.49 -7.31
N GLU A 109 0.32 -26.07 -8.30
CA GLU A 109 0.22 -27.53 -8.42
C GLU A 109 1.58 -28.17 -8.66
N ALA A 110 2.41 -27.57 -9.49
CA ALA A 110 3.79 -28.00 -9.72
C ALA A 110 4.64 -27.94 -8.45
N LEU A 111 4.54 -26.85 -7.68
CA LEU A 111 5.28 -26.71 -6.42
C LEU A 111 4.80 -27.69 -5.35
N VAL A 112 3.50 -28.00 -5.29
CA VAL A 112 2.95 -29.04 -4.39
C VAL A 112 3.46 -30.42 -4.80
N GLN A 113 3.40 -30.75 -6.09
CA GLN A 113 3.87 -32.04 -6.62
C GLN A 113 5.35 -32.25 -6.39
N ALA A 114 6.17 -31.19 -6.51
CA ALA A 114 7.59 -31.22 -6.24
C ALA A 114 7.92 -31.20 -4.73
N GLY A 115 6.95 -31.10 -3.84
CA GLY A 115 7.15 -31.05 -2.39
C GLY A 115 7.77 -29.72 -1.88
N TRP A 116 7.73 -28.66 -2.68
CA TRP A 116 8.26 -27.35 -2.31
C TRP A 116 7.33 -26.59 -1.36
N ILE A 117 6.03 -26.81 -1.52
CA ILE A 117 5.00 -26.31 -0.62
C ILE A 117 4.05 -27.44 -0.22
N THR A 118 3.56 -27.40 1.00
CA THR A 118 2.58 -28.36 1.52
C THR A 118 1.35 -27.62 2.00
N TYR A 119 0.16 -28.08 1.61
CA TYR A 119 -1.10 -27.54 2.10
C TYR A 119 -1.20 -27.68 3.63
N LYS A 120 -1.48 -26.62 4.34
CA LYS A 120 -1.49 -26.61 5.80
C LYS A 120 -2.82 -26.16 6.41
N LEU A 121 -3.51 -25.21 5.83
CA LEU A 121 -4.71 -24.62 6.42
C LEU A 121 -5.72 -24.22 5.34
N GLU A 122 -6.98 -24.64 5.50
CA GLU A 122 -8.11 -23.89 4.97
C GLU A 122 -8.21 -22.57 5.74
N ALA A 123 -7.43 -21.60 5.33
CA ALA A 123 -7.62 -20.29 5.84
C ALA A 123 -8.82 -19.68 5.10
N GLN A 124 -9.95 -19.54 5.78
CA GLN A 124 -10.97 -18.55 5.44
C GLN A 124 -10.35 -17.16 5.66
N ILE A 125 -9.30 -16.85 4.90
CA ILE A 125 -8.72 -15.52 4.89
C ILE A 125 -9.64 -14.73 4.00
N ASN A 126 -10.53 -13.93 4.61
CA ASN A 126 -11.22 -12.88 3.92
C ASN A 126 -10.16 -11.92 3.39
N LEU A 127 -9.83 -12.03 2.12
CA LEU A 127 -9.01 -11.03 1.43
C LEU A 127 -9.71 -9.67 1.58
N HIS A 128 -8.94 -8.60 1.70
CA HIS A 128 -9.47 -7.24 1.93
C HIS A 128 -10.64 -6.85 1.01
N ASP A 129 -10.73 -7.51 -0.13
CA ASP A 129 -11.70 -7.22 -1.19
C ASP A 129 -12.96 -8.09 -1.10
N GLY A 130 -13.04 -9.06 -0.15
CA GLY A 130 -14.15 -10.01 -0.07
C GLY A 130 -14.25 -10.97 -1.27
N GLU A 131 -13.26 -10.95 -2.16
CA GLU A 131 -13.23 -11.76 -3.39
C GLU A 131 -12.21 -12.90 -3.24
N GLY A 132 -12.66 -14.02 -2.71
CA GLY A 132 -11.97 -15.29 -2.84
C GLY A 132 -11.38 -15.89 -1.57
N ASN A 133 -11.24 -17.20 -1.61
CA ASN A 133 -10.61 -18.01 -0.58
C ASN A 133 -9.10 -18.08 -0.84
N CYS A 134 -8.31 -17.88 0.20
CA CYS A 134 -6.87 -18.07 0.19
C CYS A 134 -6.54 -19.27 1.08
N SER A 135 -5.72 -20.20 0.59
CA SER A 135 -5.20 -21.30 1.40
C SER A 135 -3.78 -21.01 1.85
N GLY A 136 -3.42 -21.44 3.05
CA GLY A 136 -2.07 -21.36 3.58
C GLY A 136 -1.25 -22.59 3.17
N TYR A 137 -0.06 -22.36 2.63
CA TYR A 137 0.91 -23.41 2.28
C TYR A 137 2.18 -23.22 3.10
N LEU A 138 2.64 -24.29 3.72
CA LEU A 138 3.94 -24.35 4.39
C LEU A 138 5.02 -24.47 3.33
N ILE A 139 6.02 -23.61 3.37
CA ILE A 139 7.18 -23.62 2.47
C ILE A 139 8.26 -24.56 3.06
N ARG A 140 8.89 -25.38 2.22
CA ARG A 140 10.03 -26.23 2.61
C ARG A 140 11.21 -25.36 3.07
N GLY A 141 11.92 -25.81 4.11
CA GLY A 141 12.89 -24.99 4.83
C GLY A 141 14.15 -24.56 4.06
N ASP A 142 14.49 -25.21 2.93
CA ASP A 142 15.62 -24.88 2.08
C ASP A 142 15.29 -23.82 1.00
N ILE A 143 14.00 -23.62 0.68
CA ILE A 143 13.55 -22.71 -0.36
C ILE A 143 13.91 -21.22 -0.09
N PRO A 144 13.81 -20.71 1.15
CA PRO A 144 14.18 -19.34 1.44
C PRO A 144 15.64 -18.98 1.09
N ALA A 145 16.57 -19.90 1.28
CA ALA A 145 18.00 -19.69 0.97
C ALA A 145 18.21 -19.38 -0.53
N ILE A 146 17.46 -20.04 -1.42
CA ILE A 146 17.48 -19.78 -2.86
C ILE A 146 17.11 -18.32 -3.13
N GLY A 147 15.99 -17.85 -2.57
CA GLY A 147 15.54 -16.47 -2.75
C GLY A 147 16.48 -15.42 -2.13
N GLN A 148 17.18 -15.76 -1.04
CA GLN A 148 18.18 -14.87 -0.42
C GLN A 148 19.42 -14.65 -1.28
N SER A 149 19.85 -15.67 -2.05
CA SER A 149 21.02 -15.58 -2.92
C SER A 149 20.78 -14.83 -4.23
N MET A 150 19.52 -14.63 -4.62
CA MET A 150 19.12 -14.03 -5.89
C MET A 150 18.95 -12.50 -5.80
N ARG A 151 19.02 -11.83 -6.97
CA ARG A 151 18.67 -10.41 -7.15
C ARG A 151 17.35 -10.28 -7.89
N PHE A 152 16.54 -9.35 -7.45
CA PHE A 152 15.22 -9.09 -8.00
C PHE A 152 15.08 -7.65 -8.46
N VAL A 153 14.32 -7.45 -9.52
CA VAL A 153 13.95 -6.12 -10.04
C VAL A 153 12.43 -6.04 -10.17
N SER A 154 11.90 -4.82 -10.29
CA SER A 154 10.48 -4.61 -10.55
C SER A 154 9.99 -5.39 -11.77
N SER A 155 8.83 -6.04 -11.65
CA SER A 155 8.24 -6.83 -12.71
C SER A 155 7.49 -5.95 -13.71
N ASP A 156 7.62 -6.25 -15.00
CA ASP A 156 6.82 -5.71 -16.09
C ASP A 156 5.46 -6.41 -16.27
N LEU A 157 5.15 -7.40 -15.43
CA LEU A 157 3.85 -8.09 -15.40
C LEU A 157 2.76 -7.30 -14.64
N VAL A 158 3.14 -6.21 -13.97
CA VAL A 158 2.22 -5.33 -13.26
C VAL A 158 1.72 -4.26 -14.22
N SER A 159 0.40 -4.08 -14.31
CA SER A 159 -0.20 -2.98 -15.08
C SER A 159 -0.02 -1.65 -14.36
N GLU A 160 0.02 -0.55 -15.12
CA GLU A 160 0.20 0.80 -14.58
C GLU A 160 -0.95 1.23 -13.67
N ILE A 161 -2.17 0.84 -14.06
CA ILE A 161 -3.39 1.13 -13.29
C ILE A 161 -4.22 -0.13 -13.07
N ARG A 162 -4.98 -0.11 -11.97
CA ARG A 162 -6.00 -1.10 -11.65
C ARG A 162 -7.27 -0.40 -11.18
N ILE A 163 -8.41 -0.76 -11.77
CA ILE A 163 -9.72 -0.26 -11.34
C ILE A 163 -10.48 -1.40 -10.69
N GLY A 164 -10.61 -1.36 -9.36
CA GLY A 164 -11.34 -2.33 -8.58
C GLY A 164 -12.84 -2.20 -8.78
N LYS A 165 -13.54 -3.33 -8.84
CA LYS A 165 -15.02 -3.35 -8.95
C LYS A 165 -15.69 -2.72 -7.74
N LYS A 166 -16.89 -2.19 -7.92
CA LYS A 166 -17.72 -1.72 -6.82
C LYS A 166 -18.10 -2.90 -5.92
N LYS A 167 -17.82 -2.77 -4.60
CA LYS A 167 -18.22 -3.81 -3.63
C LYS A 167 -19.72 -3.80 -3.46
N GLY A 168 -20.38 -4.93 -3.74
CA GLY A 168 -21.77 -5.16 -3.41
C GLY A 168 -22.00 -5.27 -1.91
N ARG A 169 -23.21 -4.92 -1.41
CA ARG A 169 -23.63 -5.38 -0.08
C ARG A 169 -23.64 -6.91 -0.09
N LYS A 170 -23.24 -7.56 1.02
CA LYS A 170 -23.25 -9.02 1.17
C LYS A 170 -24.50 -9.63 0.55
N GLY A 171 -24.34 -10.48 -0.47
CA GLY A 171 -25.40 -11.28 -1.07
C GLY A 171 -26.20 -10.66 -2.23
N LYS A 172 -25.92 -9.43 -2.68
CA LYS A 172 -26.54 -8.88 -3.89
C LYS A 172 -25.46 -8.49 -4.89
N ALA A 173 -25.49 -9.13 -6.07
CA ALA A 173 -24.77 -8.62 -7.23
C ALA A 173 -25.22 -7.18 -7.48
N GLN A 174 -24.32 -6.19 -7.36
CA GLN A 174 -24.69 -4.84 -7.77
C GLN A 174 -24.74 -4.79 -9.29
N ALA A 175 -25.74 -4.07 -9.78
CA ALA A 175 -25.82 -3.72 -11.20
C ALA A 175 -24.46 -3.14 -11.64
N PRO A 176 -24.01 -3.45 -12.88
CA PRO A 176 -22.84 -2.80 -13.45
C PRO A 176 -22.99 -1.30 -13.27
N VAL A 177 -21.92 -0.63 -12.81
CA VAL A 177 -21.91 0.84 -12.84
C VAL A 177 -22.12 1.23 -14.28
N GLU A 178 -23.21 1.90 -14.56
CA GLU A 178 -23.50 2.39 -15.92
C GLU A 178 -22.40 3.39 -16.27
N VAL A 179 -21.50 2.97 -17.13
CA VAL A 179 -20.44 3.84 -17.64
C VAL A 179 -21.11 4.78 -18.63
N ARG A 180 -21.39 6.02 -18.21
CA ARG A 180 -22.10 7.02 -19.01
C ARG A 180 -21.47 7.24 -20.38
N ASP A 181 -20.13 7.06 -20.51
CA ASP A 181 -19.38 7.10 -21.78
C ASP A 181 -18.17 6.15 -21.73
N PRO A 182 -18.28 4.93 -22.26
CA PRO A 182 -17.19 3.95 -22.27
C PRO A 182 -15.95 4.43 -23.05
N LYS A 183 -16.11 5.27 -24.08
CA LYS A 183 -14.96 5.81 -24.84
C LYS A 183 -14.18 6.79 -23.98
N ARG A 184 -14.88 7.72 -23.33
CA ARG A 184 -14.28 8.70 -22.42
C ARG A 184 -13.56 8.05 -21.25
N GLN A 185 -14.14 6.99 -20.69
CA GLN A 185 -13.48 6.24 -19.63
C GLN A 185 -12.19 5.57 -20.11
N LYS A 186 -12.20 4.88 -21.26
CA LYS A 186 -10.98 4.27 -21.83
C LYS A 186 -9.90 5.31 -22.14
N MET A 187 -10.28 6.49 -22.60
CA MET A 187 -9.31 7.59 -22.82
C MET A 187 -8.70 8.08 -21.50
N ALA A 188 -9.51 8.21 -20.44
CA ALA A 188 -9.03 8.60 -19.12
C ALA A 188 -8.08 7.53 -18.55
N GLU A 189 -8.43 6.25 -18.69
CA GLU A 189 -7.59 5.12 -18.29
C GLU A 189 -6.24 5.11 -19.04
N ALA A 190 -6.26 5.30 -20.35
CA ALA A 190 -5.04 5.34 -21.17
C ALA A 190 -4.14 6.55 -20.82
N ARG A 191 -4.75 7.73 -20.57
CA ARG A 191 -4.03 8.92 -20.13
C ARG A 191 -3.33 8.68 -18.79
N GLU A 192 -4.04 8.10 -17.84
CA GLU A 192 -3.50 7.81 -16.52
C GLU A 192 -2.40 6.75 -16.57
N ALA A 193 -2.57 5.69 -17.35
CA ALA A 193 -1.53 4.68 -17.57
C ALA A 193 -0.27 5.30 -18.19
N SER A 194 -0.42 6.22 -19.14
CA SER A 194 0.71 6.94 -19.73
C SER A 194 1.44 7.81 -18.72
N ARG A 195 0.70 8.48 -17.83
CA ARG A 195 1.23 9.29 -16.72
C ARG A 195 2.10 8.43 -15.79
N ILE A 196 1.58 7.30 -15.35
CA ILE A 196 2.31 6.36 -14.49
C ILE A 196 3.54 5.79 -15.17
N LYS A 197 3.46 5.45 -16.47
CA LYS A 197 4.65 5.05 -17.26
C LYS A 197 5.74 6.11 -17.29
N GLY A 198 5.37 7.39 -17.36
CA GLY A 198 6.31 8.51 -17.28
C GLY A 198 7.09 8.49 -15.96
N ILE A 199 6.40 8.28 -14.85
CA ILE A 199 7.02 8.16 -13.51
C ILE A 199 7.94 6.91 -13.45
N TRP A 200 7.50 5.76 -13.97
CA TRP A 200 8.34 4.55 -14.01
C TRP A 200 9.64 4.75 -14.79
N LYS A 201 9.61 5.49 -15.91
CA LYS A 201 10.82 5.81 -16.68
C LYS A 201 11.82 6.62 -15.87
N ARG A 202 11.35 7.57 -15.06
CA ARG A 202 12.20 8.35 -14.14
C ARG A 202 12.76 7.45 -13.02
N TRP A 203 11.93 6.62 -12.40
CA TRP A 203 12.38 5.67 -11.38
C TRP A 203 13.36 4.63 -11.91
N ALA A 204 13.25 4.24 -13.19
CA ALA A 204 14.21 3.33 -13.81
C ALA A 204 15.61 3.95 -13.98
N GLN A 205 15.71 5.28 -14.08
CA GLN A 205 16.97 6.02 -14.10
C GLN A 205 17.60 6.13 -12.70
N HIS A 206 16.78 6.18 -11.67
CA HIS A 206 17.14 6.35 -10.26
C HIS A 206 16.48 5.29 -9.39
N PRO A 207 16.87 4.02 -9.52
CA PRO A 207 16.16 2.91 -8.88
C PRO A 207 16.29 2.96 -7.36
N TYR A 208 15.19 2.66 -6.67
CA TYR A 208 15.18 2.47 -5.23
C TYR A 208 15.54 1.01 -4.91
N VAL A 209 16.63 0.82 -4.17
CA VAL A 209 17.19 -0.50 -3.85
C VAL A 209 17.09 -0.77 -2.36
N VAL A 210 16.46 -1.88 -1.98
CA VAL A 210 16.39 -2.35 -0.59
C VAL A 210 16.86 -3.80 -0.54
N GLY A 211 17.98 -4.05 0.13
CA GLY A 211 18.59 -5.38 0.18
C GLY A 211 18.89 -5.91 -1.22
N ASN A 212 18.26 -7.01 -1.61
CA ASN A 212 18.43 -7.64 -2.92
C ASN A 212 17.33 -7.27 -3.94
N VAL A 213 16.52 -6.24 -3.67
CA VAL A 213 15.40 -5.83 -4.55
C VAL A 213 15.63 -4.43 -5.10
N THR A 214 15.63 -4.31 -6.42
CA THR A 214 15.66 -3.04 -7.16
C THR A 214 14.24 -2.69 -7.64
N MET A 215 13.74 -1.53 -7.25
CA MET A 215 12.34 -1.12 -7.45
C MET A 215 12.25 0.10 -8.36
N THR A 216 11.43 0.01 -9.40
CA THR A 216 11.28 1.04 -10.44
C THR A 216 9.84 1.26 -10.88
N ASN A 217 8.86 0.56 -10.30
CA ASN A 217 7.46 0.71 -10.68
C ASN A 217 6.49 0.52 -9.50
N ALA A 218 5.29 1.04 -9.67
CA ALA A 218 4.16 0.86 -8.77
C ALA A 218 2.85 0.94 -9.55
N GLN A 219 1.86 0.16 -9.15
CA GLN A 219 0.53 0.19 -9.74
C GLN A 219 -0.34 1.25 -9.06
N ARG A 220 -1.00 2.11 -9.84
CA ARG A 220 -2.03 3.00 -9.32
C ARG A 220 -3.36 2.28 -9.19
N VAL A 221 -3.97 2.28 -8.01
CA VAL A 221 -5.17 1.49 -7.72
C VAL A 221 -6.35 2.39 -7.42
N PHE A 222 -7.40 2.27 -8.23
CA PHE A 222 -8.68 2.91 -8.01
C PHE A 222 -9.72 1.92 -7.48
N ASN A 223 -10.69 2.40 -6.73
CA ASN A 223 -11.70 1.57 -6.08
C ASN A 223 -13.11 1.88 -6.59
N ASN A 224 -14.04 0.93 -6.39
CA ASN A 224 -15.47 1.10 -6.69
C ASN A 224 -15.81 1.38 -8.16
N ALA A 225 -14.96 0.94 -9.10
CA ALA A 225 -15.07 1.24 -10.53
C ALA A 225 -15.07 2.76 -10.82
N ASP A 226 -14.37 3.55 -10.00
CA ASP A 226 -14.37 5.00 -10.06
C ASP A 226 -12.92 5.51 -9.93
N MET A 227 -12.45 6.22 -10.95
CA MET A 227 -11.10 6.78 -11.00
C MET A 227 -10.90 8.02 -10.11
N THR A 228 -11.92 8.44 -9.37
CA THR A 228 -11.84 9.48 -8.35
C THR A 228 -11.86 8.90 -6.92
N ARG A 229 -11.66 7.59 -6.78
CA ARG A 229 -11.73 6.88 -5.50
C ARG A 229 -10.44 6.09 -5.23
N ASN A 230 -9.72 6.43 -4.18
CA ASN A 230 -8.40 5.94 -3.80
C ASN A 230 -7.29 6.53 -4.70
N GLY A 231 -6.83 5.83 -5.75
CA GLY A 231 -5.78 6.31 -6.65
C GLY A 231 -4.36 6.25 -6.08
N ARG A 232 -4.15 5.61 -4.92
CA ARG A 232 -2.81 5.42 -4.33
C ARG A 232 -1.96 4.49 -5.17
N LEU A 233 -0.64 4.69 -5.10
CA LEU A 233 0.34 3.82 -5.73
C LEU A 233 0.76 2.69 -4.78
N TYR A 234 0.92 1.51 -5.35
CA TYR A 234 1.36 0.31 -4.65
C TYR A 234 2.56 -0.31 -5.38
N GLY A 235 3.73 -0.13 -4.83
CA GLY A 235 5.00 -0.72 -5.27
C GLY A 235 5.50 -1.76 -4.27
N ALA A 236 6.62 -2.42 -4.59
CA ALA A 236 7.20 -3.44 -3.72
C ALA A 236 7.62 -2.89 -2.33
N TRP A 237 7.86 -1.59 -2.22
CA TRP A 237 8.21 -0.93 -0.95
C TRP A 237 7.00 -0.65 -0.06
N THR A 238 5.79 -0.61 -0.60
CA THR A 238 4.58 -0.20 0.15
C THR A 238 4.30 -1.10 1.37
N ASN A 239 4.59 -2.39 1.25
CA ASN A 239 4.37 -3.37 2.31
C ASN A 239 5.63 -3.69 3.13
N MET A 240 6.75 -2.99 2.88
CA MET A 240 7.95 -3.13 3.69
C MET A 240 7.79 -2.41 5.02
N LYS A 241 8.40 -2.92 6.08
CA LYS A 241 8.51 -2.20 7.34
C LYS A 241 9.38 -0.95 7.15
N LYS A 242 9.11 0.09 7.93
CA LYS A 242 9.83 1.36 7.88
C LYS A 242 11.34 1.19 8.03
N GLU A 243 11.76 0.38 9.00
CA GLU A 243 13.17 0.11 9.29
C GLU A 243 13.88 -0.57 8.09
N GLN A 244 13.14 -1.32 7.29
CA GLN A 244 13.67 -1.94 6.05
C GLN A 244 13.76 -0.90 4.93
N ARG A 245 12.73 -0.04 4.79
CA ARG A 245 12.73 1.01 3.77
C ARG A 245 13.86 2.01 3.99
N LEU A 246 14.05 2.48 5.21
CA LEU A 246 15.10 3.44 5.55
C LEU A 246 16.54 2.91 5.36
N LYS A 247 16.73 1.57 5.31
CA LYS A 247 18.00 0.95 4.91
C LYS A 247 18.21 0.91 3.40
N GLY A 248 17.23 1.35 2.63
CA GLY A 248 17.32 1.43 1.17
C GLY A 248 18.24 2.53 0.69
N LYS A 249 18.51 2.50 -0.62
CA LYS A 249 19.34 3.50 -1.31
C LYS A 249 18.70 3.91 -2.63
N ILE A 250 18.85 5.17 -2.99
CA ILE A 250 18.59 5.70 -4.33
C ILE A 250 19.91 6.29 -4.83
N ASP A 251 20.36 5.89 -6.03
CA ASP A 251 21.68 6.28 -6.57
C ASP A 251 22.84 6.00 -5.62
N GLY A 252 22.79 4.90 -4.86
CA GLY A 252 23.80 4.56 -3.85
C GLY A 252 23.74 5.37 -2.57
N MET A 253 22.93 6.44 -2.49
CA MET A 253 22.78 7.33 -1.34
C MET A 253 21.68 6.83 -0.38
N ALA A 254 21.88 7.09 0.92
CA ALA A 254 20.86 6.84 1.95
C ALA A 254 19.56 7.59 1.65
N VAL A 255 18.44 7.04 2.10
CA VAL A 255 17.12 7.63 1.90
C VAL A 255 16.57 8.28 3.17
N ALA A 256 15.63 9.21 2.96
CA ALA A 256 14.76 9.77 3.99
C ALA A 256 13.30 9.55 3.60
N GLU A 257 12.43 9.48 4.61
CA GLU A 257 10.97 9.55 4.47
C GLU A 257 10.49 10.95 4.87
N VAL A 258 9.84 11.65 3.92
CA VAL A 258 9.16 12.93 4.14
C VAL A 258 7.68 12.64 4.28
N ASP A 259 7.16 12.64 5.50
CA ASP A 259 5.82 12.17 5.88
C ASP A 259 4.91 13.33 6.28
N VAL A 260 3.74 13.44 5.63
CA VAL A 260 2.77 14.51 5.95
C VAL A 260 2.07 14.23 7.27
N SER A 261 2.19 15.18 8.18
CA SER A 261 1.53 15.07 9.47
C SER A 261 0.02 15.34 9.35
N GLY A 262 -0.79 14.27 9.45
CA GLY A 262 -2.25 14.40 9.46
C GLY A 262 -2.88 14.77 8.11
N MET A 263 -2.40 14.23 7.01
CA MET A 263 -2.85 14.51 5.63
C MET A 263 -4.37 14.64 5.47
N ASN A 264 -5.14 13.70 5.99
CA ASN A 264 -6.60 13.72 5.87
C ASN A 264 -7.25 14.93 6.58
N LEU A 265 -6.74 15.31 7.75
CA LEU A 265 -7.21 16.50 8.47
C LEU A 265 -6.83 17.77 7.72
N THR A 266 -5.61 17.84 7.19
CA THR A 266 -5.12 18.97 6.40
C THR A 266 -5.99 19.19 5.15
N LEU A 267 -6.34 18.10 4.44
CA LEU A 267 -7.26 18.15 3.30
C LEU A 267 -8.67 18.63 3.71
N LEU A 268 -9.23 18.08 4.78
CA LEU A 268 -10.54 18.46 5.28
C LEU A 268 -10.56 19.93 5.72
N SER A 269 -9.52 20.41 6.37
CA SER A 269 -9.37 21.81 6.76
C SER A 269 -9.34 22.74 5.52
N ALA A 270 -8.54 22.40 4.51
CA ALA A 270 -8.52 23.13 3.26
C ALA A 270 -9.89 23.18 2.58
N MET A 271 -10.59 22.05 2.52
CA MET A 271 -11.94 21.93 1.93
C MET A 271 -13.01 22.68 2.69
N SER A 272 -12.89 22.82 4.02
CA SER A 272 -13.87 23.53 4.86
C SER A 272 -13.79 25.05 4.74
N GLY A 273 -12.67 25.57 4.23
CA GLY A 273 -12.40 27.00 4.23
C GLY A 273 -12.11 27.58 5.62
N GLU A 274 -12.17 26.75 6.65
CA GLU A 274 -11.88 27.16 8.03
C GLU A 274 -10.41 26.84 8.35
N PRO A 275 -9.65 27.76 8.92
CA PRO A 275 -8.30 27.51 9.42
C PRO A 275 -8.37 26.71 10.74
N SER A 276 -9.02 25.56 10.70
CA SER A 276 -9.29 24.72 11.87
C SER A 276 -8.15 23.77 12.24
N PHE A 277 -6.98 23.99 11.68
CA PHE A 277 -5.77 23.42 12.25
C PHE A 277 -5.34 24.28 13.42
N PRO A 278 -5.16 23.70 14.62
CA PRO A 278 -4.55 24.44 15.72
C PRO A 278 -3.13 24.83 15.28
N ARG A 279 -2.99 26.06 14.75
CA ARG A 279 -1.68 26.63 14.38
C ARG A 279 -0.72 26.76 15.59
N GLU A 280 -1.25 26.55 16.77
CA GLU A 280 -0.54 26.67 18.05
C GLU A 280 0.12 25.35 18.49
N PHE A 281 -0.18 24.21 17.84
CA PHE A 281 0.34 22.90 18.23
C PHE A 281 1.11 22.25 17.07
N ASP A 282 2.29 21.73 17.39
CA ASP A 282 3.11 20.91 16.45
C ASP A 282 2.44 19.60 16.06
N ASP A 283 1.40 19.17 16.77
CA ASP A 283 0.67 17.95 16.55
C ASP A 283 -0.70 18.19 15.90
N PRO A 284 -0.94 17.70 14.67
CA PRO A 284 -2.22 17.86 13.98
C PRO A 284 -3.41 17.18 14.66
N TYR A 285 -3.19 16.38 15.69
CA TYR A 285 -4.23 15.70 16.48
C TYR A 285 -4.41 16.32 17.87
N ALA A 286 -3.74 17.44 18.18
CA ALA A 286 -3.90 18.10 19.46
C ALA A 286 -5.30 18.72 19.58
N CYS A 287 -6.03 18.34 20.64
CA CYS A 287 -7.39 18.85 20.91
C CYS A 287 -7.67 18.98 22.43
N GLY A 288 -6.63 18.97 23.26
CA GLY A 288 -6.77 19.00 24.73
C GLY A 288 -7.04 17.64 25.38
N TRP A 289 -7.19 16.56 24.60
CA TRP A 289 -7.26 15.19 25.14
C TRP A 289 -5.87 14.63 25.38
N ASN A 290 -5.63 14.00 26.54
CA ASN A 290 -4.29 13.57 26.96
C ASN A 290 -3.65 12.45 26.12
N ASP A 291 -4.46 11.56 25.52
CA ASP A 291 -3.96 10.44 24.72
C ASP A 291 -4.14 10.70 23.20
N ARG A 292 -3.06 11.15 22.57
CA ARG A 292 -2.98 11.37 21.13
C ARG A 292 -3.37 10.14 20.28
N LYS A 293 -3.04 8.93 20.74
CA LYS A 293 -3.35 7.70 19.99
C LYS A 293 -4.85 7.45 19.92
N GLN A 294 -5.56 7.76 21.01
CA GLN A 294 -7.02 7.67 21.07
C GLN A 294 -7.67 8.68 20.11
N VAL A 295 -7.21 9.93 20.12
CA VAL A 295 -7.69 10.97 19.18
C VAL A 295 -7.48 10.56 17.74
N LYS A 296 -6.25 10.18 17.37
CA LYS A 296 -5.90 9.73 16.01
C LYS A 296 -6.73 8.52 15.58
N ALA A 297 -6.90 7.53 16.46
CA ALA A 297 -7.71 6.34 16.16
C ALA A 297 -9.18 6.72 15.96
N TYR A 298 -9.71 7.62 16.79
CA TYR A 298 -11.08 8.10 16.70
C TYR A 298 -11.34 8.84 15.38
N ILE A 299 -10.49 9.81 15.03
CA ILE A 299 -10.61 10.59 13.78
C ILE A 299 -10.49 9.68 12.54
N ASN A 300 -9.54 8.75 12.52
CA ASN A 300 -9.39 7.82 11.41
C ASN A 300 -10.62 6.93 11.20
N GLU A 301 -11.29 6.52 12.29
CA GLU A 301 -12.55 5.79 12.17
C GLU A 301 -13.67 6.69 11.63
N MET A 302 -13.78 7.94 12.07
CA MET A 302 -14.75 8.90 11.51
C MET A 302 -14.57 9.04 10.00
N ILE A 303 -13.34 9.22 9.55
CA ILE A 303 -13.00 9.31 8.12
C ILE A 303 -13.39 8.02 7.39
N GLY A 304 -13.05 6.84 7.94
CA GLY A 304 -13.39 5.53 7.38
C GLY A 304 -14.91 5.27 7.31
N ALA A 305 -15.67 5.72 8.30
CA ALA A 305 -17.12 5.57 8.37
C ALA A 305 -17.88 6.61 7.54
N GLY A 306 -17.24 7.72 7.14
CA GLY A 306 -17.86 8.86 6.47
C GLY A 306 -18.79 9.63 7.39
N TYR A 307 -18.37 9.94 8.60
CA TYR A 307 -19.03 10.71 9.67
C TYR A 307 -20.28 10.06 10.30
N HIS A 308 -21.17 9.47 9.54
CA HIS A 308 -22.38 8.82 10.06
C HIS A 308 -22.06 7.51 10.79
N MET A 309 -21.56 7.66 11.98
CA MET A 309 -21.26 6.53 12.85
C MET A 309 -22.50 6.15 13.66
N ARG A 310 -23.33 5.29 13.08
CA ARG A 310 -24.18 4.42 13.91
C ARG A 310 -23.27 3.39 14.55
N TRP A 311 -22.55 3.83 15.56
CA TRP A 311 -21.60 3.01 16.27
C TRP A 311 -22.34 1.89 16.99
N LYS A 312 -21.88 0.69 16.71
CA LYS A 312 -21.96 -0.33 17.74
C LYS A 312 -20.80 0.01 18.69
N ASP A 313 -21.07 0.87 19.66
CA ASP A 313 -20.11 1.50 20.56
C ASP A 313 -19.02 0.55 21.10
N GLY A 314 -19.32 -0.73 21.28
CA GLY A 314 -18.40 -1.70 21.85
C GLY A 314 -17.12 -1.94 21.05
N LYS A 315 -17.13 -1.91 19.70
CA LYS A 315 -15.92 -2.15 18.90
C LYS A 315 -14.95 -0.98 18.96
N MET A 316 -15.49 0.23 19.01
CA MET A 316 -14.64 1.41 19.09
C MET A 316 -14.05 1.59 20.47
N CYS A 317 -14.88 1.44 21.50
CA CYS A 317 -14.41 1.44 22.89
C CYS A 317 -13.23 0.45 23.07
N GLN A 318 -13.36 -0.76 22.54
CA GLN A 318 -12.24 -1.73 22.56
C GLN A 318 -11.01 -1.26 21.77
N LYS A 319 -11.22 -0.62 20.60
CA LYS A 319 -10.12 -0.17 19.73
C LYS A 319 -9.32 0.96 20.34
N VAL A 320 -9.98 1.90 21.00
CA VAL A 320 -9.34 3.07 21.62
C VAL A 320 -9.08 2.89 23.12
N GLY A 321 -9.55 1.81 23.73
CA GLY A 321 -9.39 1.56 25.17
C GLY A 321 -10.20 2.51 26.06
N LEU A 322 -11.36 2.98 25.60
CA LEU A 322 -12.23 3.91 26.33
C LEU A 322 -13.57 3.25 26.67
N THR A 323 -14.22 3.74 27.75
CA THR A 323 -15.64 3.46 28.00
C THR A 323 -16.54 4.22 27.01
N LYS A 324 -17.83 3.90 26.97
CA LYS A 324 -18.80 4.62 26.11
C LYS A 324 -18.93 6.09 26.52
N GLU A 325 -18.93 6.37 27.80
CA GLU A 325 -19.03 7.69 28.37
C GLU A 325 -17.78 8.54 28.02
N SER A 326 -16.59 7.97 28.22
CA SER A 326 -15.32 8.61 27.85
C SER A 326 -15.20 8.83 26.36
N LEU A 327 -15.72 7.89 25.52
CA LEU A 327 -15.74 8.03 24.07
C LEU A 327 -16.67 9.15 23.60
N LYS A 328 -17.84 9.30 24.26
CA LYS A 328 -18.78 10.41 24.01
C LYS A 328 -18.16 11.73 24.42
N LEU A 329 -17.51 11.79 25.57
CA LEU A 329 -16.79 12.99 26.04
C LEU A 329 -15.66 13.39 25.06
N LEU A 330 -14.81 12.43 24.64
CA LEU A 330 -13.76 12.66 23.64
C LEU A 330 -14.35 13.28 22.36
N ARG A 331 -15.45 12.73 21.86
CA ARG A 331 -16.10 13.21 20.64
C ARG A 331 -16.63 14.63 20.80
N ASP A 332 -17.48 14.83 21.81
CA ASP A 332 -18.36 16.02 21.90
C ASP A 332 -17.64 17.24 22.46
N GLU A 333 -16.72 17.03 23.40
CA GLU A 333 -16.03 18.11 24.09
C GLU A 333 -14.63 18.41 23.54
N PHE A 334 -14.02 17.46 22.82
CA PHE A 334 -12.64 17.62 22.35
C PHE A 334 -12.52 17.55 20.82
N VAL A 335 -12.95 16.45 20.19
CA VAL A 335 -12.68 16.23 18.76
C VAL A 335 -13.53 17.12 17.87
N LEU A 336 -14.85 17.15 18.06
CA LEU A 336 -15.73 17.93 17.18
C LEU A 336 -15.56 19.44 17.32
N PRO A 337 -15.32 20.01 18.50
CA PRO A 337 -14.98 21.42 18.63
C PRO A 337 -13.61 21.77 18.01
N ALA A 338 -12.58 20.92 18.22
CA ALA A 338 -11.24 21.18 17.68
C ALA A 338 -11.14 20.96 16.14
N PHE A 339 -11.96 20.06 15.60
CA PHE A 339 -11.93 19.69 14.18
C PHE A 339 -13.31 19.80 13.52
N PRO A 340 -13.90 21.01 13.38
CA PRO A 340 -15.22 21.21 12.77
C PRO A 340 -15.25 20.76 11.29
N CYS A 341 -14.11 20.73 10.59
CA CYS A 341 -13.96 20.20 9.23
C CYS A 341 -14.41 18.73 9.08
N LEU A 342 -14.43 17.95 10.17
CA LEU A 342 -14.94 16.58 10.15
C LEU A 342 -16.43 16.49 9.79
N LYS A 343 -17.19 17.59 9.94
CA LYS A 343 -18.61 17.67 9.53
C LYS A 343 -18.80 17.56 8.02
N LEU A 344 -17.76 17.82 7.22
CA LEU A 344 -17.78 17.63 5.75
C LEU A 344 -17.84 16.18 5.33
N LEU A 345 -17.43 15.25 6.21
CA LEU A 345 -17.41 13.83 5.88
C LEU A 345 -18.82 13.31 5.54
N LYS A 346 -18.95 12.69 4.37
CA LYS A 346 -20.19 12.10 3.89
C LYS A 346 -19.89 10.80 3.15
N LYS A 347 -20.38 9.69 3.68
CA LYS A 347 -20.16 8.36 3.13
C LYS A 347 -20.51 8.29 1.64
N GLY A 348 -19.56 7.81 0.85
CA GLY A 348 -19.72 7.66 -0.61
C GLY A 348 -19.56 8.96 -1.40
N VAL A 349 -19.37 10.10 -0.73
CA VAL A 349 -19.12 11.41 -1.36
C VAL A 349 -17.74 11.89 -0.91
N LEU A 350 -17.59 12.31 0.34
CA LEU A 350 -16.33 12.70 0.95
C LEU A 350 -16.04 11.75 2.12
N ASP A 351 -15.27 10.72 1.87
CA ASP A 351 -14.87 9.69 2.82
C ASP A 351 -13.40 9.31 2.59
N ALA A 352 -12.90 8.30 3.29
CA ALA A 352 -11.50 7.87 3.18
C ALA A 352 -11.03 7.62 1.74
N LEU A 353 -11.89 7.13 0.83
CA LEU A 353 -11.49 6.88 -0.56
C LEU A 353 -11.41 8.16 -1.39
N ALA A 354 -12.28 9.15 -1.13
CA ALA A 354 -12.20 10.45 -1.77
C ALA A 354 -10.96 11.22 -1.29
N LEU A 355 -10.71 11.22 0.01
CA LEU A 355 -9.50 11.84 0.58
C LEU A 355 -8.22 11.19 0.06
N ALA A 356 -8.16 9.85 -0.02
CA ALA A 356 -7.03 9.13 -0.59
C ALA A 356 -6.80 9.45 -2.08
N TYR A 357 -7.85 9.79 -2.83
CA TYR A 357 -7.70 10.26 -4.21
C TYR A 357 -6.99 11.62 -4.26
N HIS A 358 -7.44 12.60 -3.48
CA HIS A 358 -6.82 13.93 -3.42
C HIS A 358 -5.38 13.86 -2.90
N GLU A 359 -5.13 13.07 -1.85
CA GLU A 359 -3.79 12.76 -1.36
C GLU A 359 -2.90 12.24 -2.50
N SER A 360 -3.35 11.21 -3.22
CA SER A 360 -2.56 10.61 -4.28
C SER A 360 -2.31 11.56 -5.46
N GLU A 361 -3.27 12.43 -5.79
CA GLU A 361 -3.10 13.45 -6.82
C GLU A 361 -2.03 14.49 -6.44
N ILE A 362 -2.00 14.92 -5.19
CA ILE A 362 -0.97 15.83 -4.68
C ILE A 362 0.40 15.14 -4.77
N MET A 363 0.53 13.92 -4.22
CA MET A 363 1.80 13.20 -4.21
C MET A 363 2.36 12.93 -5.62
N LEU A 364 1.50 12.58 -6.58
CA LEU A 364 1.90 12.41 -7.97
C LEU A 364 2.44 13.70 -8.57
N ARG A 365 1.75 14.84 -8.33
CA ARG A 365 2.21 16.15 -8.82
C ARG A 365 3.50 16.59 -8.19
N VAL A 366 3.73 16.28 -6.92
CA VAL A 366 5.03 16.51 -6.26
C VAL A 366 6.12 15.78 -7.02
N VAL A 367 5.96 14.47 -7.23
CA VAL A 367 6.96 13.65 -7.94
C VAL A 367 7.16 14.13 -9.39
N GLU A 368 6.08 14.50 -10.08
CA GLU A 368 6.15 15.04 -11.45
C GLU A 368 6.90 16.38 -11.54
N GLY A 369 6.75 17.24 -10.53
CA GLY A 369 7.38 18.55 -10.46
C GLY A 369 8.76 18.60 -9.81
N LEU A 370 9.31 17.44 -9.37
CA LEU A 370 10.66 17.34 -8.81
C LEU A 370 11.68 17.00 -9.91
N ASP A 371 12.85 17.62 -9.84
CA ASP A 371 14.02 17.25 -10.64
C ASP A 371 14.87 16.15 -9.98
N VAL A 372 14.56 15.81 -8.73
CA VAL A 372 15.19 14.75 -7.95
C VAL A 372 14.28 13.53 -7.83
N PRO A 373 14.84 12.31 -7.64
CA PRO A 373 14.03 11.10 -7.52
C PRO A 373 13.29 11.05 -6.19
N ALA A 374 11.99 10.78 -6.25
CA ALA A 374 11.16 10.51 -5.08
C ALA A 374 10.16 9.39 -5.35
N TYR A 375 9.90 8.54 -4.35
CA TYR A 375 9.01 7.39 -4.41
C TYR A 375 7.82 7.62 -3.48
N ILE A 376 6.62 7.38 -3.98
CA ILE A 376 5.39 7.65 -3.24
C ILE A 376 5.05 6.46 -2.33
N LEU A 377 4.77 6.75 -1.07
CA LEU A 377 4.25 5.82 -0.07
C LEU A 377 3.04 6.45 0.63
N HIS A 378 1.86 6.41 0.00
CA HIS A 378 0.63 7.05 0.49
C HIS A 378 0.84 8.57 0.68
N ASP A 379 0.78 9.06 1.91
CA ASP A 379 1.03 10.45 2.35
C ASP A 379 2.51 10.74 2.68
N CYS A 380 3.42 9.86 2.26
CA CYS A 380 4.86 9.96 2.50
C CYS A 380 5.64 9.88 1.17
N LEU A 381 6.77 10.54 1.09
CA LEU A 381 7.72 10.49 -0.02
C LEU A 381 9.06 9.94 0.46
N ILE A 382 9.59 8.93 -0.25
CA ILE A 382 10.92 8.37 -0.03
C ILE A 382 11.85 9.01 -1.05
N CYS A 383 12.86 9.73 -0.61
CA CYS A 383 13.86 10.41 -1.45
C CYS A 383 15.28 10.17 -0.93
N ARG A 384 16.29 10.63 -1.67
CA ARG A 384 17.64 10.68 -1.11
C ARG A 384 17.65 11.62 0.10
N ALA A 385 18.37 11.25 1.14
CA ALA A 385 18.41 12.03 2.39
C ALA A 385 18.83 13.48 2.18
N VAL A 386 19.73 13.72 1.22
CA VAL A 386 20.22 15.06 0.85
C VAL A 386 19.15 15.93 0.17
N ASP A 387 18.11 15.34 -0.39
CA ASP A 387 17.04 16.04 -1.11
C ASP A 387 15.79 16.28 -0.24
N SER A 388 15.80 15.83 1.02
CA SER A 388 14.59 15.78 1.85
C SER A 388 13.95 17.16 2.08
N ASP A 389 14.74 18.21 2.28
CA ASP A 389 14.23 19.57 2.45
C ASP A 389 13.63 20.13 1.15
N LEU A 390 14.26 19.86 0.00
CA LEU A 390 13.73 20.22 -1.31
C LEU A 390 12.37 19.51 -1.56
N VAL A 391 12.28 18.22 -1.23
CA VAL A 391 11.05 17.43 -1.38
C VAL A 391 9.95 17.97 -0.45
N GLY A 392 10.27 18.32 0.79
CA GLY A 392 9.34 18.93 1.72
C GLY A 392 8.82 20.29 1.24
N SER A 393 9.70 21.14 0.74
CA SER A 393 9.34 22.46 0.17
C SER A 393 8.43 22.29 -1.06
N LYS A 394 8.77 21.37 -1.98
CA LYS A 394 7.94 21.07 -3.17
C LYS A 394 6.57 20.51 -2.77
N LEU A 395 6.49 19.70 -1.75
CA LEU A 395 5.23 19.19 -1.21
C LEU A 395 4.31 20.34 -0.76
N GLN A 396 4.82 21.31 -0.02
CA GLN A 396 4.06 22.48 0.42
C GLN A 396 3.62 23.37 -0.74
N GLU A 397 4.50 23.62 -1.71
CA GLU A 397 4.20 24.36 -2.94
C GLU A 397 3.04 23.70 -3.71
N VAL A 398 3.16 22.41 -4.00
CA VAL A 398 2.15 21.66 -4.77
C VAL A 398 0.84 21.54 -4.00
N PHE A 399 0.89 21.31 -2.68
CA PHE A 399 -0.32 21.27 -1.86
C PHE A 399 -1.07 22.61 -1.91
N SER A 400 -0.36 23.72 -1.74
CA SER A 400 -0.93 25.07 -1.81
C SER A 400 -1.52 25.38 -3.20
N TRP A 401 -0.80 25.01 -4.25
CA TRP A 401 -1.30 25.11 -5.62
C TRP A 401 -2.56 24.27 -5.82
N TYR A 402 -2.57 23.02 -5.35
CA TYR A 402 -3.71 22.12 -5.48
C TYR A 402 -4.96 22.65 -4.75
N CYS A 403 -4.79 23.26 -3.58
CA CYS A 403 -5.88 23.95 -2.87
C CYS A 403 -6.48 25.08 -3.72
N ARG A 404 -5.64 25.94 -4.31
CA ARG A 404 -6.11 27.05 -5.17
C ARG A 404 -6.88 26.55 -6.39
N GLU A 405 -6.35 25.55 -7.09
CA GLU A 405 -7.00 24.96 -8.27
C GLU A 405 -8.37 24.34 -7.96
N ASN A 406 -8.59 23.86 -6.74
CA ASN A 406 -9.86 23.29 -6.32
C ASN A 406 -10.78 24.30 -5.60
N GLY A 407 -10.39 25.57 -5.51
CA GLY A 407 -11.16 26.59 -4.79
C GLY A 407 -11.22 26.40 -3.28
N TRP A 408 -10.23 25.71 -2.71
CA TRP A 408 -10.12 25.46 -1.26
C TRP A 408 -9.26 26.53 -0.58
N ALA A 409 -9.40 26.64 0.73
CA ALA A 409 -8.49 27.47 1.51
C ALA A 409 -7.05 26.93 1.40
N VAL A 410 -6.08 27.83 1.29
CA VAL A 410 -4.68 27.45 1.23
C VAL A 410 -4.20 27.11 2.64
N VAL A 411 -3.82 25.85 2.82
CA VAL A 411 -3.23 25.33 4.07
C VAL A 411 -1.86 24.73 3.72
N LEU A 412 -0.84 25.07 4.51
CA LEU A 412 0.48 24.45 4.36
C LEU A 412 0.53 23.18 5.20
N PRO A 413 0.80 22.00 4.59
CA PRO A 413 0.93 20.78 5.36
C PRO A 413 2.20 20.80 6.20
N ALA A 414 2.10 20.42 7.46
CA ALA A 414 3.25 20.06 8.26
C ALA A 414 3.78 18.69 7.83
N TYR A 415 5.09 18.52 7.85
CA TYR A 415 5.72 17.23 7.53
C TYR A 415 6.86 16.93 8.49
N THR A 416 7.24 15.66 8.54
CA THR A 416 8.39 15.18 9.29
C THR A 416 9.36 14.49 8.36
N ILE A 417 10.66 14.65 8.61
CA ILE A 417 11.74 13.97 7.90
C ILE A 417 12.34 12.93 8.84
N GLU A 418 12.38 11.69 8.38
CA GLU A 418 12.98 10.59 9.12
C GLU A 418 14.02 9.88 8.27
N GLN A 419 15.16 9.54 8.86
CA GLN A 419 16.28 8.84 8.25
C GLN A 419 16.65 7.65 9.14
N ALA A 420 17.43 6.69 8.58
CA ALA A 420 18.02 5.65 9.40
C ALA A 420 18.97 6.28 10.43
N ASP A 421 18.85 5.87 11.67
CA ASP A 421 19.77 6.25 12.79
C ASP A 421 19.85 7.75 13.13
N THR A 422 18.85 8.55 12.75
CA THR A 422 18.76 9.97 13.12
C THR A 422 17.49 10.28 13.91
N GLU A 423 17.56 11.30 14.79
CA GLU A 423 16.38 11.87 15.41
C GLU A 423 15.43 12.47 14.36
N LYS A 424 14.13 12.37 14.63
CA LYS A 424 13.07 12.86 13.75
C LYS A 424 13.11 14.39 13.68
N LYS A 425 13.35 14.94 12.49
CA LYS A 425 13.25 16.37 12.23
C LYS A 425 11.83 16.74 11.81
N SER A 426 11.29 17.84 12.34
CA SER A 426 10.00 18.40 11.89
C SER A 426 10.23 19.68 11.09
N GLY A 427 9.63 19.77 9.91
CA GLY A 427 9.58 21.00 9.11
C GLY A 427 8.20 21.66 9.26
N MET A 428 8.17 22.88 9.77
CA MET A 428 6.99 23.74 9.78
C MET A 428 7.11 24.76 8.65
N GLY A 429 6.07 24.86 7.84
CA GLY A 429 5.90 26.02 6.98
C GLY A 429 5.64 27.25 7.84
N ARG A 430 6.63 28.12 8.00
CA ARG A 430 6.37 29.48 8.50
C ARG A 430 5.67 30.24 7.36
N VAL A 431 4.43 30.66 7.62
CA VAL A 431 3.76 31.67 6.78
C VAL A 431 4.49 32.97 7.05
N ALA A 432 5.15 33.54 6.01
CA ALA A 432 5.61 34.90 6.01
C ALA A 432 4.43 35.86 5.81
#